data_cd5b63513120001fe77b00f176faade8
#
_entry.id   cd5b63513120001fe77b00f176faade8
#
_cell.length_a   1.000
_cell.length_b   1.000
_cell.length_c   1.000
_cell.angle_alpha   90.00
_cell.angle_beta   90.00
_cell.angle_gamma   90.00
#
_symmetry.space_group_name_H-M   'P 1'
#
loop_
_entity.id
_entity.type
_entity.pdbx_description
1 polymer ?
#
loop_
_entity_poly.entity_id
_entity_poly.type
_entity_poly.pdbx_seq_one_letter_code
_entity_poly.pdbx_strand_id
1 'polypeptide(L)'
;VISAKISQKLMGRICKILQLILITGLAATRLDAATLFKDPQFKVKVVRNVQYATGEVREPNAAKRALFLDIYQPETGADSWKRPAMIAIHGGGFLFGDKSEMTNICRELAARGYVCFSINYRLVPDDPPGSSQDQYTRAVMAAVADADNATKWVEANSAKYHIDNGRMFIGGSSAGAVTAMLLAYNPDIKPPHFRAVADMWGTMGPRVSWIKKGGPPLLIIHGREDETITVSAAEQIDARAKQVGLEHQTFLIDGMGHSLPLNLEVGGETLLQHLIDFFYKQLAVSGHS
;
A
#
# COMPACT_ATOMS: atom_id res chain seq x y z
N VAL A 1 -0.79 -72.93 9.19
CA VAL A 1 0.44 -72.19 9.68
C VAL A 1 1.01 -71.28 8.59
N ILE A 2 0.89 -71.60 7.30
CA ILE A 2 1.43 -70.80 6.18
C ILE A 2 0.56 -69.56 5.89
N SER A 3 -0.77 -69.61 6.06
CA SER A 3 -1.69 -68.50 5.82
C SER A 3 -1.53 -67.32 6.76
N ALA A 4 -1.22 -67.56 8.05
CA ALA A 4 -1.05 -66.54 9.05
C ALA A 4 0.24 -65.68 8.89
N LYS A 5 1.33 -66.27 8.36
CA LYS A 5 2.59 -65.59 8.11
C LYS A 5 2.55 -64.65 6.92
N ILE A 6 1.71 -64.91 5.91
CA ILE A 6 1.53 -64.05 4.75
C ILE A 6 0.73 -62.79 5.14
N SER A 7 -0.29 -62.92 5.98
CA SER A 7 -1.09 -61.79 6.49
C SER A 7 -0.26 -60.79 7.32
N GLN A 8 0.63 -61.28 8.21
CA GLN A 8 1.48 -60.37 9.01
C GLN A 8 2.51 -59.61 8.19
N LYS A 9 3.10 -60.26 7.16
CA LYS A 9 4.07 -59.61 6.28
C LYS A 9 3.43 -58.54 5.37
N LEU A 10 2.18 -58.75 4.95
CA LEU A 10 1.39 -57.83 4.14
C LEU A 10 0.94 -56.64 5.00
N MET A 11 0.45 -56.86 6.22
CA MET A 11 0.08 -55.80 7.15
C MET A 11 1.28 -54.92 7.56
N GLY A 12 2.47 -55.53 7.78
CA GLY A 12 3.69 -54.78 8.08
C GLY A 12 4.17 -53.89 6.90
N ARG A 13 3.93 -54.32 5.64
CA ARG A 13 4.22 -53.50 4.45
C ARG A 13 3.21 -52.38 4.27
N ILE A 14 1.94 -52.62 4.50
CA ILE A 14 0.89 -51.57 4.44
C ILE A 14 1.10 -50.52 5.55
N CYS A 15 1.48 -50.92 6.74
CA CYS A 15 1.77 -50.02 7.84
C CYS A 15 3.02 -49.14 7.57
N LYS A 16 4.06 -49.67 6.92
CA LYS A 16 5.24 -48.92 6.49
C LYS A 16 4.94 -47.99 5.36
N ILE A 17 4.07 -48.35 4.39
CA ILE A 17 3.63 -47.48 3.31
C ILE A 17 2.76 -46.38 3.85
N LEU A 18 1.85 -46.63 4.77
CA LEU A 18 1.05 -45.60 5.45
C LEU A 18 1.91 -44.66 6.33
N GLN A 19 2.96 -45.16 6.99
CA GLN A 19 3.91 -44.27 7.68
C GLN A 19 4.77 -43.44 6.70
N LEU A 20 5.13 -43.97 5.51
CA LEU A 20 5.87 -43.22 4.52
C LEU A 20 4.98 -42.15 3.87
N ILE A 21 3.68 -42.40 3.70
CA ILE A 21 2.71 -41.41 3.16
C ILE A 21 2.40 -40.32 4.20
N LEU A 22 2.46 -40.62 5.49
CA LEU A 22 2.32 -39.62 6.56
C LEU A 22 3.55 -38.70 6.70
N ILE A 23 4.71 -39.10 6.21
CA ILE A 23 5.97 -38.31 6.30
C ILE A 23 6.15 -37.42 5.04
N THR A 24 5.44 -37.71 3.92
CA THR A 24 5.42 -36.84 2.74
C THR A 24 4.24 -35.86 2.74
N GLY A 25 3.46 -35.86 3.83
CA GLY A 25 2.36 -34.92 4.01
C GLY A 25 2.83 -33.53 4.33
N LEU A 26 2.66 -32.62 3.39
CA LEU A 26 2.70 -31.15 3.51
C LEU A 26 3.81 -30.64 4.44
N ALA A 27 4.93 -30.28 3.86
CA ALA A 27 5.70 -29.19 4.39
C ALA A 27 4.81 -27.92 4.29
N ALA A 28 3.87 -27.77 5.22
CA ALA A 28 3.29 -26.48 5.52
C ALA A 28 4.48 -25.61 5.87
N THR A 29 4.88 -24.73 4.98
CA THR A 29 5.87 -23.71 5.27
C THR A 29 5.36 -23.02 6.54
N ARG A 30 6.00 -23.30 7.68
CA ARG A 30 5.70 -22.59 8.92
C ARG A 30 5.96 -21.13 8.62
N LEU A 31 4.89 -20.32 8.68
CA LEU A 31 5.03 -18.87 8.68
C LEU A 31 6.01 -18.51 9.80
N ASP A 32 7.12 -17.88 9.46
CA ASP A 32 8.01 -17.33 10.45
C ASP A 32 7.39 -16.05 11.00
N ALA A 33 6.86 -16.14 12.21
CA ALA A 33 6.21 -15.00 12.87
C ALA A 33 7.20 -13.85 13.13
N ALA A 34 8.50 -14.11 13.19
CA ALA A 34 9.53 -13.10 13.42
C ALA A 34 9.78 -12.22 12.17
N THR A 35 9.50 -12.75 10.98
CA THR A 35 9.72 -12.07 9.71
C THR A 35 8.41 -11.76 8.96
N LEU A 36 7.26 -12.07 9.59
CA LEU A 36 5.94 -11.75 9.05
C LEU A 36 5.81 -10.24 8.82
N PHE A 37 5.35 -9.85 7.65
CA PHE A 37 5.27 -8.49 7.12
C PHE A 37 6.60 -7.83 6.73
N LYS A 38 7.72 -8.50 6.94
CA LYS A 38 9.04 -8.04 6.50
C LYS A 38 9.54 -8.81 5.28
N ASP A 39 9.52 -10.14 5.34
CA ASP A 39 10.03 -11.01 4.28
C ASP A 39 8.92 -11.61 3.42
N PRO A 40 9.16 -11.84 2.10
CA PRO A 40 8.17 -12.44 1.23
C PRO A 40 7.93 -13.91 1.60
N GLN A 41 6.70 -14.23 2.01
CA GLN A 41 6.30 -15.58 2.47
C GLN A 41 5.06 -16.11 1.73
N PHE A 42 4.41 -15.28 0.91
CA PHE A 42 3.13 -15.62 0.30
C PHE A 42 3.17 -15.52 -1.23
N LYS A 43 2.45 -16.44 -1.88
CA LYS A 43 2.00 -16.22 -3.24
C LYS A 43 0.94 -15.11 -3.24
N VAL A 44 0.84 -14.39 -4.37
CA VAL A 44 -0.04 -13.22 -4.48
C VAL A 44 -1.19 -13.51 -5.41
N LYS A 45 -2.40 -13.43 -4.85
CA LYS A 45 -3.66 -13.40 -5.60
C LYS A 45 -4.00 -11.97 -5.98
N VAL A 46 -4.45 -11.75 -7.22
CA VAL A 46 -4.88 -10.43 -7.70
C VAL A 46 -6.34 -10.47 -8.13
N VAL A 47 -7.14 -9.54 -7.61
CA VAL A 47 -8.52 -9.31 -8.05
C VAL A 47 -8.56 -7.93 -8.70
N ARG A 48 -8.96 -7.87 -9.97
CA ARG A 48 -8.92 -6.64 -10.75
C ARG A 48 -10.28 -5.98 -10.90
N ASN A 49 -10.27 -4.67 -11.09
CA ASN A 49 -11.44 -3.87 -11.46
C ASN A 49 -12.61 -4.03 -10.48
N VAL A 50 -12.32 -3.97 -9.19
CA VAL A 50 -13.36 -3.92 -8.15
C VAL A 50 -13.83 -2.48 -8.02
N GLN A 51 -15.12 -2.25 -8.24
CA GLN A 51 -15.71 -0.92 -8.06
C GLN A 51 -15.77 -0.58 -6.57
N TYR A 52 -15.18 0.56 -6.18
CA TYR A 52 -15.20 1.02 -4.80
C TYR A 52 -16.10 2.25 -4.58
N ALA A 53 -16.30 3.06 -5.63
CA ALA A 53 -17.14 4.25 -5.56
C ALA A 53 -17.67 4.66 -6.94
N THR A 54 -18.38 5.77 -6.97
CA THR A 54 -18.68 6.55 -8.17
C THR A 54 -18.35 8.02 -7.89
N GLY A 55 -17.79 8.71 -8.88
CA GLY A 55 -17.49 10.13 -8.81
C GLY A 55 -18.24 10.90 -9.89
N GLU A 56 -18.69 12.11 -9.59
CA GLU A 56 -19.29 13.00 -10.59
C GLU A 56 -18.22 13.56 -11.52
N VAL A 57 -18.51 13.62 -12.81
CA VAL A 57 -17.67 14.17 -13.87
C VAL A 57 -18.52 15.07 -14.77
N ARG A 58 -17.89 16.06 -15.44
CA ARG A 58 -18.55 16.95 -16.39
C ARG A 58 -18.21 16.61 -17.83
N GLU A 59 -17.04 16.01 -18.05
CA GLU A 59 -16.56 15.64 -19.37
C GLU A 59 -16.49 14.11 -19.54
N PRO A 60 -16.72 13.59 -20.77
CA PRO A 60 -17.22 14.29 -21.96
C PRO A 60 -18.70 14.70 -21.87
N ASN A 61 -19.45 14.20 -20.91
CA ASN A 61 -20.83 14.55 -20.59
C ASN A 61 -21.03 14.45 -19.08
N ALA A 62 -21.80 15.35 -18.49
CA ALA A 62 -22.12 15.32 -17.07
C ALA A 62 -22.73 13.95 -16.68
N ALA A 63 -22.01 13.18 -15.88
CA ALA A 63 -22.33 11.80 -15.53
C ALA A 63 -21.71 11.39 -14.20
N LYS A 64 -22.01 10.16 -13.77
CA LYS A 64 -21.29 9.47 -12.71
C LYS A 64 -20.33 8.45 -13.33
N ARG A 65 -19.05 8.57 -12.98
CA ARG A 65 -18.00 7.65 -13.39
C ARG A 65 -17.76 6.61 -12.30
N ALA A 66 -17.76 5.33 -12.67
CA ALA A 66 -17.37 4.28 -11.76
C ALA A 66 -15.86 4.35 -11.48
N LEU A 67 -15.49 4.22 -10.20
CA LEU A 67 -14.09 4.24 -9.73
C LEU A 67 -13.71 2.83 -9.30
N PHE A 68 -12.58 2.35 -9.83
CA PHE A 68 -12.13 0.98 -9.67
C PHE A 68 -10.79 0.91 -8.93
N LEU A 69 -10.60 -0.20 -8.22
CA LEU A 69 -9.33 -0.58 -7.62
C LEU A 69 -8.97 -2.03 -8.00
N ASP A 70 -7.67 -2.33 -7.92
CA ASP A 70 -7.15 -3.69 -7.96
C ASP A 70 -6.70 -4.11 -6.56
N ILE A 71 -6.95 -5.35 -6.18
CA ILE A 71 -6.63 -5.92 -4.88
C ILE A 71 -5.52 -6.94 -5.05
N TYR A 72 -4.43 -6.74 -4.33
CA TYR A 72 -3.31 -7.66 -4.23
C TYR A 72 -3.28 -8.21 -2.81
N GLN A 73 -3.44 -9.52 -2.67
CA GLN A 73 -3.54 -10.15 -1.36
C GLN A 73 -2.77 -11.45 -1.30
N PRO A 74 -2.29 -11.87 -0.14
CA PRO A 74 -1.70 -13.19 0.03
C PRO A 74 -2.68 -14.29 -0.39
N GLU A 75 -2.18 -15.26 -1.14
CA GLU A 75 -2.92 -16.49 -1.40
C GLU A 75 -2.75 -17.43 -0.22
N THR A 76 -3.73 -17.45 0.66
CA THR A 76 -3.67 -18.21 1.91
C THR A 76 -4.90 -19.06 2.10
N GLY A 77 -4.79 -20.07 2.97
CA GLY A 77 -5.95 -20.77 3.55
C GLY A 77 -6.70 -19.89 4.55
N ALA A 78 -7.51 -20.49 5.40
CA ALA A 78 -8.24 -19.78 6.46
C ALA A 78 -7.27 -19.34 7.57
N ASP A 79 -6.74 -18.12 7.46
CA ASP A 79 -5.94 -17.50 8.51
C ASP A 79 -6.84 -16.84 9.55
N SER A 80 -6.49 -17.00 10.82
CA SER A 80 -7.21 -16.38 11.95
C SER A 80 -6.74 -14.95 12.26
N TRP A 81 -5.65 -14.47 11.65
CA TRP A 81 -5.04 -13.18 11.95
C TRP A 81 -5.38 -12.10 10.93
N LYS A 82 -5.49 -10.86 11.41
CA LYS A 82 -5.77 -9.70 10.59
C LYS A 82 -4.50 -9.12 9.97
N ARG A 83 -4.62 -8.57 8.77
CA ARG A 83 -3.53 -8.08 7.92
C ARG A 83 -3.46 -6.57 7.90
N PRO A 84 -2.27 -5.97 7.79
CA PRO A 84 -2.17 -4.56 7.43
C PRO A 84 -2.67 -4.33 6.00
N ALA A 85 -3.21 -3.13 5.76
CA ALA A 85 -3.66 -2.72 4.45
C ALA A 85 -2.84 -1.55 3.92
N MET A 86 -2.66 -1.46 2.59
CA MET A 86 -2.04 -0.35 1.89
C MET A 86 -2.97 0.19 0.81
N ILE A 87 -3.23 1.50 0.83
CA ILE A 87 -3.85 2.23 -0.26
C ILE A 87 -2.74 2.80 -1.13
N ALA A 88 -2.60 2.28 -2.35
CA ALA A 88 -1.55 2.66 -3.29
C ALA A 88 -2.12 3.52 -4.42
N ILE A 89 -1.54 4.70 -4.65
CA ILE A 89 -2.08 5.73 -5.55
C ILE A 89 -1.04 6.04 -6.62
N HIS A 90 -1.44 5.89 -7.90
CA HIS A 90 -0.57 6.13 -9.05
C HIS A 90 -0.27 7.61 -9.29
N GLY A 91 0.79 7.89 -10.04
CA GLY A 91 1.19 9.22 -10.49
C GLY A 91 0.43 9.73 -11.71
N GLY A 92 1.11 10.50 -12.56
CA GLY A 92 0.57 10.99 -13.84
C GLY A 92 0.07 12.44 -13.82
N GLY A 93 0.52 13.26 -12.87
CA GLY A 93 0.25 14.71 -12.85
C GLY A 93 -1.24 15.08 -12.75
N PHE A 94 -2.10 14.18 -12.31
CA PHE A 94 -3.56 14.28 -12.35
C PHE A 94 -4.16 14.34 -13.78
N LEU A 95 -3.35 14.14 -14.82
CA LEU A 95 -3.74 14.20 -16.22
C LEU A 95 -3.98 12.80 -16.81
N PHE A 96 -3.24 11.82 -16.37
CA PHE A 96 -3.26 10.44 -16.86
C PHE A 96 -2.81 9.49 -15.74
N GLY A 97 -2.70 8.22 -16.06
CA GLY A 97 -2.24 7.16 -15.17
C GLY A 97 -3.30 6.10 -14.92
N ASP A 98 -2.87 4.98 -14.38
CA ASP A 98 -3.74 3.86 -14.05
C ASP A 98 -3.21 3.10 -12.83
N LYS A 99 -4.12 2.51 -12.07
CA LYS A 99 -3.81 1.69 -10.89
C LYS A 99 -2.80 0.57 -11.15
N SER A 100 -2.64 0.13 -12.40
CA SER A 100 -1.65 -0.89 -12.78
C SER A 100 -0.19 -0.44 -12.57
N GLU A 101 0.07 0.86 -12.51
CA GLU A 101 1.41 1.42 -12.24
C GLU A 101 1.93 1.04 -10.85
N MET A 102 1.03 0.81 -9.88
CA MET A 102 1.39 0.41 -8.53
C MET A 102 1.51 -1.12 -8.35
N THR A 103 1.43 -1.89 -9.45
CA THR A 103 1.43 -3.37 -9.41
C THR A 103 2.64 -3.94 -8.67
N ASN A 104 3.85 -3.42 -8.94
CA ASN A 104 5.07 -3.98 -8.38
C ASN A 104 5.11 -3.81 -6.86
N ILE A 105 4.88 -2.59 -6.36
CA ILE A 105 4.86 -2.32 -4.92
C ILE A 105 3.74 -3.09 -4.21
N CYS A 106 2.56 -3.18 -4.83
CA CYS A 106 1.45 -3.93 -4.27
C CYS A 106 1.72 -5.44 -4.21
N ARG A 107 2.40 -6.01 -5.21
CA ARG A 107 2.80 -7.42 -5.18
C ARG A 107 3.83 -7.70 -4.10
N GLU A 108 4.83 -6.83 -3.96
CA GLU A 108 5.88 -6.98 -2.95
C GLU A 108 5.32 -6.90 -1.52
N LEU A 109 4.40 -5.97 -1.26
CA LEU A 109 3.72 -5.87 0.01
C LEU A 109 2.80 -7.08 0.26
N ALA A 110 2.04 -7.52 -0.76
CA ALA A 110 1.16 -8.68 -0.63
C ALA A 110 1.95 -9.99 -0.42
N ALA A 111 3.11 -10.15 -1.06
CA ALA A 111 4.00 -11.29 -0.80
C ALA A 111 4.49 -11.34 0.65
N ARG A 112 4.45 -10.21 1.37
CA ARG A 112 4.84 -10.08 2.80
C ARG A 112 3.65 -10.13 3.76
N GLY A 113 2.43 -10.30 3.26
CA GLY A 113 1.25 -10.47 4.09
C GLY A 113 0.33 -9.26 4.19
N TYR A 114 0.64 -8.14 3.54
CA TYR A 114 -0.28 -7.00 3.43
C TYR A 114 -1.42 -7.31 2.45
N VAL A 115 -2.52 -6.57 2.56
CA VAL A 115 -3.50 -6.45 1.47
C VAL A 115 -3.35 -5.06 0.86
N CYS A 116 -2.97 -5.00 -0.41
CA CYS A 116 -2.72 -3.74 -1.10
C CYS A 116 -3.87 -3.44 -2.08
N PHE A 117 -4.36 -2.21 -2.03
CA PHE A 117 -5.45 -1.68 -2.85
C PHE A 117 -4.89 -0.58 -3.75
N SER A 118 -4.67 -0.88 -5.02
CA SER A 118 -4.26 0.12 -5.99
C SER A 118 -5.48 0.76 -6.64
N ILE A 119 -5.62 2.08 -6.53
CA ILE A 119 -6.83 2.80 -6.92
C ILE A 119 -6.66 3.63 -8.19
N ASN A 120 -7.71 3.70 -9.01
CA ASN A 120 -7.93 4.78 -9.98
C ASN A 120 -8.74 5.90 -9.30
N TYR A 121 -8.50 7.12 -9.71
CA TYR A 121 -9.17 8.31 -9.20
C TYR A 121 -9.50 9.26 -10.35
N ARG A 122 -10.38 10.26 -10.15
CA ARG A 122 -10.76 11.22 -11.17
C ARG A 122 -9.60 12.15 -11.52
N LEU A 123 -9.43 12.38 -12.81
CA LEU A 123 -8.34 13.14 -13.41
C LEU A 123 -8.83 14.48 -13.96
N VAL A 124 -7.92 15.36 -14.38
CA VAL A 124 -8.24 16.65 -15.03
C VAL A 124 -9.17 16.47 -16.24
N PRO A 125 -8.96 15.50 -17.16
CA PRO A 125 -9.87 15.30 -18.30
C PRO A 125 -11.31 14.94 -17.91
N ASP A 126 -11.56 14.47 -16.70
CA ASP A 126 -12.91 14.19 -16.20
C ASP A 126 -13.67 15.46 -15.80
N ASP A 127 -12.97 16.59 -15.69
CA ASP A 127 -13.48 17.86 -15.18
C ASP A 127 -14.40 17.67 -13.95
N PRO A 128 -13.90 17.11 -12.85
CA PRO A 128 -14.73 16.85 -11.68
C PRO A 128 -15.29 18.14 -11.10
N PRO A 129 -16.54 18.16 -10.59
CA PRO A 129 -17.13 19.32 -9.98
C PRO A 129 -16.40 19.73 -8.70
N GLY A 130 -16.47 21.00 -8.33
CA GLY A 130 -15.86 21.56 -7.13
C GLY A 130 -16.00 23.06 -7.06
N SER A 131 -15.61 23.66 -5.94
CA SER A 131 -15.73 25.10 -5.69
C SER A 131 -14.67 25.96 -6.40
N SER A 132 -13.54 25.38 -6.79
CA SER A 132 -12.49 26.09 -7.52
C SER A 132 -12.87 26.32 -8.97
N GLN A 133 -12.53 27.48 -9.50
CA GLN A 133 -12.62 27.78 -10.94
C GLN A 133 -11.53 27.03 -11.73
N ASP A 134 -10.38 26.74 -11.12
CA ASP A 134 -9.29 26.02 -11.72
C ASP A 134 -9.58 24.52 -11.77
N GLN A 135 -9.61 23.97 -12.98
CA GLN A 135 -9.90 22.56 -13.26
C GLN A 135 -8.87 21.63 -12.62
N TYR A 136 -7.60 22.01 -12.64
CA TYR A 136 -6.54 21.22 -12.02
C TYR A 136 -6.74 21.10 -10.51
N THR A 137 -7.01 22.20 -9.83
CA THR A 137 -7.32 22.21 -8.39
C THR A 137 -8.54 21.35 -8.07
N ARG A 138 -9.59 21.38 -8.93
CA ARG A 138 -10.76 20.51 -8.74
C ARG A 138 -10.38 19.02 -8.85
N ALA A 139 -9.53 18.67 -9.84
CA ALA A 139 -9.06 17.29 -10.02
C ALA A 139 -8.21 16.81 -8.82
N VAL A 140 -7.31 17.65 -8.30
CA VAL A 140 -6.54 17.33 -7.07
C VAL A 140 -7.49 17.04 -5.90
N MET A 141 -8.49 17.90 -5.67
CA MET A 141 -9.43 17.70 -4.56
C MET A 141 -10.34 16.49 -4.78
N ALA A 142 -10.71 16.21 -6.04
CA ALA A 142 -11.46 15.01 -6.41
C ALA A 142 -10.64 13.73 -6.15
N ALA A 143 -9.35 13.72 -6.48
CA ALA A 143 -8.45 12.60 -6.20
C ALA A 143 -8.35 12.34 -4.69
N VAL A 144 -8.25 13.38 -3.86
CA VAL A 144 -8.27 13.25 -2.40
C VAL A 144 -9.59 12.65 -1.90
N ALA A 145 -10.73 13.12 -2.41
CA ALA A 145 -12.04 12.59 -2.06
C ALA A 145 -12.21 11.13 -2.52
N ASP A 146 -11.67 10.76 -3.68
CA ASP A 146 -11.72 9.40 -4.20
C ASP A 146 -10.82 8.46 -3.38
N ALA A 147 -9.64 8.92 -2.95
CA ALA A 147 -8.78 8.16 -2.03
C ALA A 147 -9.43 7.96 -0.65
N ASP A 148 -10.16 8.97 -0.13
CA ASP A 148 -10.96 8.85 1.10
C ASP A 148 -12.09 7.82 0.94
N ASN A 149 -12.82 7.85 -0.19
CA ASN A 149 -13.84 6.87 -0.52
C ASN A 149 -13.26 5.45 -0.62
N ALA A 150 -12.08 5.29 -1.25
CA ALA A 150 -11.40 4.00 -1.31
C ALA A 150 -11.02 3.50 0.09
N THR A 151 -10.53 4.38 0.95
CA THR A 151 -10.18 4.04 2.32
C THR A 151 -11.40 3.58 3.13
N LYS A 152 -12.51 4.32 3.06
CA LYS A 152 -13.78 3.93 3.67
C LYS A 152 -14.33 2.61 3.13
N TRP A 153 -14.17 2.38 1.82
CA TRP A 153 -14.55 1.10 1.21
C TRP A 153 -13.72 -0.06 1.77
N VAL A 154 -12.40 0.13 1.94
CA VAL A 154 -11.51 -0.88 2.55
C VAL A 154 -11.91 -1.17 3.98
N GLU A 155 -12.18 -0.15 4.79
CA GLU A 155 -12.67 -0.30 6.17
C GLU A 155 -13.98 -1.10 6.23
N ALA A 156 -14.95 -0.75 5.38
CA ALA A 156 -16.25 -1.43 5.30
C ALA A 156 -16.14 -2.89 4.84
N ASN A 157 -15.10 -3.22 4.07
CA ASN A 157 -14.83 -4.58 3.59
C ASN A 157 -13.72 -5.31 4.40
N SER A 158 -13.30 -4.76 5.53
CA SER A 158 -12.19 -5.28 6.33
C SER A 158 -12.37 -6.74 6.76
N ALA A 159 -13.59 -7.14 7.13
CA ALA A 159 -13.90 -8.53 7.47
C ALA A 159 -13.69 -9.48 6.28
N LYS A 160 -14.09 -9.07 5.07
CA LYS A 160 -13.95 -9.88 3.83
C LYS A 160 -12.50 -10.14 3.45
N TYR A 161 -11.62 -9.16 3.70
CA TYR A 161 -10.19 -9.23 3.32
C TYR A 161 -9.28 -9.46 4.53
N HIS A 162 -9.84 -9.78 5.70
CA HIS A 162 -9.09 -9.99 6.95
C HIS A 162 -8.18 -8.82 7.33
N ILE A 163 -8.66 -7.58 7.17
CA ILE A 163 -7.88 -6.36 7.42
C ILE A 163 -8.03 -5.93 8.89
N ASP A 164 -6.95 -5.43 9.44
CA ASP A 164 -6.91 -4.66 10.67
C ASP A 164 -7.00 -3.17 10.34
N ASN A 165 -8.14 -2.54 10.61
CA ASN A 165 -8.34 -1.11 10.34
C ASN A 165 -7.40 -0.20 11.17
N GLY A 166 -6.80 -0.72 12.25
CA GLY A 166 -5.77 -0.02 13.01
C GLY A 166 -4.37 -0.09 12.37
N ARG A 167 -4.19 -0.85 11.26
CA ARG A 167 -2.93 -1.04 10.56
C ARG A 167 -3.04 -0.71 9.07
N MET A 168 -3.51 0.50 8.77
CA MET A 168 -3.66 0.99 7.41
C MET A 168 -2.54 1.96 7.04
N PHE A 169 -1.99 1.80 5.85
CA PHE A 169 -0.97 2.64 5.24
C PHE A 169 -1.50 3.28 3.97
N ILE A 170 -0.97 4.43 3.61
CA ILE A 170 -1.28 5.12 2.37
C ILE A 170 0.00 5.65 1.74
N GLY A 171 0.05 5.69 0.43
CA GLY A 171 1.17 6.29 -0.28
C GLY A 171 0.99 6.22 -1.78
N GLY A 172 1.88 6.85 -2.49
CA GLY A 172 1.84 6.88 -3.94
C GLY A 172 3.05 7.57 -4.53
N SER A 173 3.06 7.71 -5.84
CA SER A 173 4.10 8.37 -6.60
C SER A 173 3.61 9.68 -7.20
N SER A 174 4.42 10.77 -7.17
CA SER A 174 4.08 12.04 -7.81
C SER A 174 2.68 12.55 -7.40
N ALA A 175 1.74 12.71 -8.32
CA ALA A 175 0.35 13.08 -8.04
C ALA A 175 -0.33 12.15 -7.00
N GLY A 176 0.01 10.86 -6.99
CA GLY A 176 -0.48 9.91 -5.99
C GLY A 176 0.08 10.18 -4.61
N ALA A 177 1.35 10.57 -4.49
CA ALA A 177 1.96 10.98 -3.23
C ALA A 177 1.33 12.28 -2.70
N VAL A 178 1.09 13.25 -3.59
CA VAL A 178 0.33 14.47 -3.26
C VAL A 178 -1.04 14.10 -2.68
N THR A 179 -1.78 13.24 -3.36
CA THR A 179 -3.10 12.78 -2.93
C THR A 179 -3.05 12.11 -1.55
N ALA A 180 -2.10 11.20 -1.35
CA ALA A 180 -1.91 10.47 -0.09
C ALA A 180 -1.62 11.43 1.07
N MET A 181 -0.69 12.36 0.89
CA MET A 181 -0.33 13.34 1.92
C MET A 181 -1.48 14.33 2.20
N LEU A 182 -2.15 14.83 1.14
CA LEU A 182 -3.28 15.72 1.32
C LEU A 182 -4.45 15.05 2.05
N LEU A 183 -4.68 13.76 1.85
CA LEU A 183 -5.68 13.02 2.63
C LEU A 183 -5.21 12.81 4.08
N ALA A 184 -4.01 12.30 4.26
CA ALA A 184 -3.53 11.87 5.57
C ALA A 184 -3.32 13.02 6.58
N TYR A 185 -2.97 14.21 6.10
CA TYR A 185 -2.70 15.38 6.95
C TYR A 185 -3.78 16.46 6.88
N ASN A 186 -4.89 16.25 6.15
CA ASN A 186 -5.97 17.22 6.03
C ASN A 186 -6.64 17.46 7.40
N PRO A 187 -6.65 18.68 7.92
CA PRO A 187 -7.29 18.98 9.20
C PRO A 187 -8.82 18.90 9.17
N ASP A 188 -9.43 19.02 7.99
CA ASP A 188 -10.89 19.06 7.79
C ASP A 188 -11.49 17.67 7.52
N ILE A 189 -10.66 16.72 7.14
CA ILE A 189 -11.06 15.32 6.99
C ILE A 189 -10.71 14.62 8.30
N LYS A 190 -11.65 13.84 8.88
CA LYS A 190 -11.31 12.87 9.92
C LYS A 190 -10.84 11.61 9.19
N PRO A 191 -9.57 11.51 8.84
CA PRO A 191 -9.08 10.36 8.11
C PRO A 191 -9.14 9.14 9.01
N PRO A 192 -9.22 7.95 8.45
CA PRO A 192 -8.77 6.75 9.12
C PRO A 192 -7.37 6.99 9.65
N HIS A 193 -7.07 6.46 10.80
CA HIS A 193 -5.73 6.62 11.39
C HIS A 193 -4.72 5.80 10.59
N PHE A 194 -4.10 6.44 9.58
CA PHE A 194 -3.01 5.80 8.86
C PHE A 194 -1.81 5.58 9.79
N ARG A 195 -1.24 4.39 9.75
CA ARG A 195 -0.04 4.03 10.52
C ARG A 195 1.21 4.70 9.98
N ALA A 196 1.27 4.93 8.69
CA ALA A 196 2.28 5.75 8.04
C ALA A 196 1.84 6.16 6.63
N VAL A 197 2.55 7.15 6.11
CA VAL A 197 2.41 7.69 4.75
C VAL A 197 3.72 7.49 3.99
N ALA A 198 3.65 7.06 2.72
CA ALA A 198 4.81 7.03 1.83
C ALA A 198 4.65 8.12 0.75
N ASP A 199 5.54 9.10 0.79
CA ASP A 199 5.72 10.12 -0.22
C ASP A 199 6.85 9.70 -1.16
N MET A 200 6.49 9.31 -2.38
CA MET A 200 7.45 9.03 -3.45
C MET A 200 7.40 10.18 -4.45
N TRP A 201 8.36 11.10 -4.36
CA TRP A 201 8.55 12.32 -5.19
C TRP A 201 7.28 13.17 -5.37
N GLY A 202 6.58 13.45 -4.26
CA GLY A 202 5.42 14.33 -4.23
C GLY A 202 5.69 15.71 -3.67
N THR A 203 4.62 16.44 -3.41
CA THR A 203 4.64 17.75 -2.77
C THR A 203 3.36 18.01 -1.99
N MET A 204 3.43 18.87 -1.00
CA MET A 204 2.25 19.43 -0.33
C MET A 204 2.01 20.90 -0.69
N GLY A 205 2.97 21.51 -1.38
CA GLY A 205 2.91 22.95 -1.71
C GLY A 205 2.59 23.79 -0.48
N PRO A 206 1.66 24.76 -0.56
CA PRO A 206 1.34 25.63 0.58
C PRO A 206 0.69 24.88 1.76
N ARG A 207 0.26 23.62 1.57
CA ARG A 207 -0.39 22.82 2.61
C ARG A 207 0.60 22.04 3.49
N VAL A 208 1.90 22.25 3.34
CA VAL A 208 2.94 21.65 4.20
C VAL A 208 2.70 21.93 5.69
N SER A 209 2.04 23.04 6.01
CA SER A 209 1.62 23.41 7.37
C SER A 209 0.58 22.47 8.00
N TRP A 210 -0.07 21.62 7.20
CA TRP A 210 -0.99 20.59 7.69
C TRP A 210 -0.26 19.45 8.43
N ILE A 211 1.02 19.25 8.14
CA ILE A 211 1.86 18.33 8.91
C ILE A 211 1.99 18.89 10.34
N LYS A 212 1.56 18.09 11.32
CA LYS A 212 1.55 18.41 12.74
C LYS A 212 2.15 17.29 13.58
N LYS A 213 2.58 17.61 14.78
CA LYS A 213 2.97 16.62 15.78
C LYS A 213 1.82 15.63 16.02
N GLY A 214 2.14 14.33 16.08
CA GLY A 214 1.15 13.27 16.28
C GLY A 214 0.39 12.86 15.02
N GLY A 215 0.69 13.45 13.85
CA GLY A 215 0.27 12.93 12.56
C GLY A 215 0.91 11.57 12.27
N PRO A 216 0.45 10.86 11.21
CA PRO A 216 1.05 9.58 10.82
C PRO A 216 2.53 9.77 10.44
N PRO A 217 3.43 8.86 10.84
CA PRO A 217 4.82 8.85 10.39
C PRO A 217 4.97 8.94 8.88
N LEU A 218 6.01 9.61 8.38
CA LEU A 218 6.19 9.95 6.97
C LEU A 218 7.51 9.42 6.41
N LEU A 219 7.44 8.62 5.34
CA LEU A 219 8.59 8.28 4.51
C LEU A 219 8.62 9.23 3.31
N ILE A 220 9.77 9.86 3.05
CA ILE A 220 10.00 10.79 1.94
C ILE A 220 11.11 10.19 1.06
N ILE A 221 10.83 9.97 -0.22
CA ILE A 221 11.80 9.52 -1.22
C ILE A 221 11.75 10.50 -2.39
N HIS A 222 12.89 11.13 -2.77
CA HIS A 222 12.91 12.14 -3.82
C HIS A 222 14.25 12.19 -4.54
N GLY A 223 14.24 12.40 -5.86
CA GLY A 223 15.44 12.64 -6.64
C GLY A 223 15.91 14.10 -6.53
N ARG A 224 17.22 14.33 -6.38
CA ARG A 224 17.75 15.71 -6.26
C ARG A 224 17.69 16.49 -7.56
N GLU A 225 17.75 15.79 -8.70
CA GLU A 225 17.66 16.39 -10.03
C GLU A 225 16.23 16.32 -10.62
N ASP A 226 15.20 16.23 -9.74
CA ASP A 226 13.82 16.24 -10.16
C ASP A 226 13.42 17.63 -10.69
N GLU A 227 13.18 17.71 -12.01
CA GLU A 227 12.76 18.93 -12.71
C GLU A 227 11.22 19.09 -12.76
N THR A 228 10.46 18.05 -12.43
CA THR A 228 8.99 18.06 -12.43
C THR A 228 8.44 18.58 -11.09
N ILE A 229 8.91 18.00 -9.99
CA ILE A 229 8.68 18.48 -8.63
C ILE A 229 10.06 18.65 -8.01
N THR A 230 10.53 19.88 -7.92
CA THR A 230 11.89 20.14 -7.45
C THR A 230 12.13 19.60 -6.04
N VAL A 231 13.35 19.15 -5.76
CA VAL A 231 13.75 18.58 -4.47
C VAL A 231 13.41 19.49 -3.29
N SER A 232 13.32 20.81 -3.52
CA SER A 232 12.91 21.77 -2.50
C SER A 232 11.54 21.47 -1.89
N ALA A 233 10.65 20.76 -2.62
CA ALA A 233 9.38 20.32 -2.06
C ALA A 233 9.57 19.27 -0.96
N ALA A 234 10.42 18.25 -1.22
CA ALA A 234 10.77 17.24 -0.22
C ALA A 234 11.54 17.86 0.99
N GLU A 235 12.45 18.80 0.72
CA GLU A 235 13.19 19.51 1.76
C GLU A 235 12.25 20.33 2.67
N GLN A 236 11.21 20.97 2.12
CA GLN A 236 10.20 21.69 2.89
C GLN A 236 9.36 20.73 3.75
N ILE A 237 8.97 19.57 3.22
CA ILE A 237 8.24 18.53 3.96
C ILE A 237 9.11 18.00 5.11
N ASP A 238 10.36 17.65 4.83
CA ASP A 238 11.34 17.17 5.82
C ASP A 238 11.58 18.22 6.94
N ALA A 239 11.83 19.47 6.55
CA ALA A 239 12.02 20.58 7.50
C ALA A 239 10.78 20.78 8.38
N ARG A 240 9.59 20.70 7.80
CA ARG A 240 8.35 20.79 8.56
C ARG A 240 8.15 19.62 9.51
N ALA A 241 8.42 18.40 9.08
CA ALA A 241 8.35 17.21 9.92
C ALA A 241 9.31 17.32 11.12
N LYS A 242 10.56 17.77 10.89
CA LYS A 242 11.55 18.08 11.94
C LYS A 242 11.04 19.15 12.89
N GLN A 243 10.54 20.26 12.37
CA GLN A 243 10.05 21.40 13.17
C GLN A 243 8.96 20.99 14.16
N VAL A 244 8.03 20.09 13.74
CA VAL A 244 6.90 19.70 14.60
C VAL A 244 7.17 18.43 15.40
N GLY A 245 8.33 17.79 15.20
CA GLY A 245 8.68 16.53 15.86
C GLY A 245 7.83 15.36 15.37
N LEU A 246 7.47 15.35 14.06
CA LEU A 246 6.84 14.19 13.43
C LEU A 246 7.90 13.11 13.16
N GLU A 247 7.58 11.85 13.46
CA GLU A 247 8.43 10.73 13.05
C GLU A 247 8.47 10.66 11.52
N HIS A 248 9.69 10.70 10.93
CA HIS A 248 9.87 10.63 9.50
C HIS A 248 11.24 10.05 9.13
N GLN A 249 11.36 9.63 7.88
CA GLN A 249 12.61 9.21 7.26
C GLN A 249 12.67 9.81 5.86
N THR A 250 13.84 10.32 5.46
CA THR A 250 14.01 11.04 4.19
C THR A 250 15.18 10.50 3.40
N PHE A 251 14.94 10.17 2.13
CA PHE A 251 15.92 9.76 1.14
C PHE A 251 15.91 10.76 -0.01
N LEU A 252 16.94 11.61 -0.09
CA LEU A 252 17.19 12.50 -1.23
C LEU A 252 18.33 11.91 -2.05
N ILE A 253 18.04 11.51 -3.30
CA ILE A 253 18.90 10.65 -4.09
C ILE A 253 19.62 11.47 -5.17
N ASP A 254 20.94 11.55 -5.06
CA ASP A 254 21.81 12.25 -6.04
C ASP A 254 21.73 11.54 -7.40
N GLY A 255 21.80 12.31 -8.49
CA GLY A 255 21.78 11.80 -9.86
C GLY A 255 20.43 11.31 -10.35
N MET A 256 19.36 11.46 -9.55
CA MET A 256 18.04 10.97 -9.87
C MET A 256 17.04 12.10 -10.08
N GLY A 257 16.28 12.00 -11.18
CA GLY A 257 15.18 12.90 -11.51
C GLY A 257 13.83 12.42 -10.96
N HIS A 258 12.75 12.81 -11.67
CA HIS A 258 11.40 12.36 -11.35
C HIS A 258 11.23 10.87 -11.68
N SER A 259 10.57 10.10 -10.82
CA SER A 259 10.39 8.63 -10.94
C SER A 259 11.66 7.81 -10.69
N LEU A 260 11.84 7.40 -9.45
CA LEU A 260 12.96 6.55 -9.03
C LEU A 260 12.59 5.06 -9.14
N PRO A 261 13.48 4.21 -9.67
CA PRO A 261 13.28 2.77 -9.63
C PRO A 261 13.38 2.27 -8.18
N LEU A 262 12.36 1.55 -7.69
CA LEU A 262 12.33 1.08 -6.30
C LEU A 262 13.39 0.00 -5.99
N ASN A 263 14.02 -0.58 -7.00
CA ASN A 263 15.18 -1.47 -6.86
C ASN A 263 16.52 -0.74 -6.81
N LEU A 264 16.53 0.59 -6.84
CA LEU A 264 17.74 1.39 -6.65
C LEU A 264 18.27 1.18 -5.23
N GLU A 265 19.56 0.84 -5.13
CA GLU A 265 20.25 0.66 -3.86
C GLU A 265 20.70 1.99 -3.25
N VAL A 266 20.38 2.19 -1.99
CA VAL A 266 20.77 3.36 -1.18
C VAL A 266 21.20 2.85 0.19
N GLY A 267 22.46 3.10 0.56
CA GLY A 267 22.96 2.66 1.86
C GLY A 267 23.03 1.14 2.04
N GLY A 268 23.08 0.37 0.93
CA GLY A 268 23.17 -1.09 0.96
C GLY A 268 21.84 -1.83 0.91
N GLU A 269 20.72 -1.12 0.82
CA GLU A 269 19.37 -1.66 0.68
C GLU A 269 18.62 -0.96 -0.45
N THR A 270 17.64 -1.63 -1.06
CA THR A 270 16.82 -1.02 -2.10
C THR A 270 15.82 -0.01 -1.51
N LEU A 271 15.39 0.98 -2.30
CA LEU A 271 14.33 1.91 -1.89
C LEU A 271 13.03 1.18 -1.50
N LEU A 272 12.74 0.07 -2.16
CA LEU A 272 11.62 -0.81 -1.79
C LEU A 272 11.82 -1.41 -0.39
N GLN A 273 13.04 -1.87 -0.07
CA GLN A 273 13.34 -2.42 1.25
C GLN A 273 13.22 -1.34 2.33
N HIS A 274 13.72 -0.14 2.10
CA HIS A 274 13.53 1.00 3.01
C HIS A 274 12.05 1.30 3.27
N LEU A 275 11.20 1.25 2.24
CA LEU A 275 9.74 1.41 2.40
C LEU A 275 9.14 0.29 3.24
N ILE A 276 9.52 -0.97 2.97
CA ILE A 276 9.05 -2.12 3.73
C ILE A 276 9.46 -2.02 5.19
N ASP A 277 10.72 -1.71 5.47
CA ASP A 277 11.26 -1.60 6.82
C ASP A 277 10.63 -0.42 7.59
N PHE A 278 10.37 0.69 6.91
CA PHE A 278 9.65 1.81 7.49
C PHE A 278 8.23 1.40 7.90
N PHE A 279 7.48 0.73 7.02
CA PHE A 279 6.14 0.25 7.36
C PHE A 279 6.16 -0.83 8.44
N TYR A 280 7.09 -1.78 8.37
CA TYR A 280 7.25 -2.82 9.37
C TYR A 280 7.49 -2.26 10.76
N LYS A 281 8.36 -1.25 10.88
CA LYS A 281 8.61 -0.54 12.13
C LYS A 281 7.31 0.03 12.72
N GLN A 282 6.43 0.58 11.89
CA GLN A 282 5.16 1.16 12.33
C GLN A 282 4.13 0.10 12.75
N LEU A 283 4.27 -1.16 12.33
CA LEU A 283 3.44 -2.25 12.83
C LEU A 283 3.83 -2.66 14.26
N ALA A 284 5.11 -2.60 14.61
CA ALA A 284 5.64 -3.01 15.91
C ALA A 284 5.27 -2.04 17.06
N VAL A 285 5.05 -0.75 16.76
CA VAL A 285 4.73 0.29 17.75
C VAL A 285 3.34 0.13 18.39
N SER A 286 2.51 -0.82 17.90
CA SER A 286 1.11 -1.01 18.33
C SER A 286 0.92 -1.77 19.64
N GLY A 287 1.96 -2.05 20.40
CA GLY A 287 1.93 -2.88 21.62
C GLY A 287 1.54 -2.15 22.92
N HIS A 288 1.15 -0.88 22.89
CA HIS A 288 0.78 -0.16 24.11
C HIS A 288 -0.47 0.72 23.87
N SER A 289 -1.62 0.15 24.06
CA SER A 289 -2.82 0.84 24.53
C SER A 289 -3.83 -0.17 25.08
#